data_7d77f093097b0b6f9bdbeee4442fdf7b
#
_entry.id   7d77f093097b0b6f9bdbeee4442fdf7b
#
_cell.length_a   1.000
_cell.length_b   1.000
_cell.length_c   1.000
_cell.angle_alpha   90.00
_cell.angle_beta   90.00
_cell.angle_gamma   90.00
#
_symmetry.space_group_name_H-M   'P 1'
#
loop_
_entity.id
_entity.type
_entity.pdbx_description
1 polymer ?
#
loop_
_entity_poly.entity_id
_entity_poly.type
_entity_poly.pdbx_seq_one_letter_code
_entity_poly.pdbx_strand_id
1 'polypeptide(L)'
;MLRVGVIGCGTIGGEICQAIDNGLVEADLVGIHDVVVPNADRLAQRLRKTPPVLSQAQLIEAANLVVEATATAVAPGIIRAALGGARDIMVMSVGGLLACLDEALTLAQNQNRRIYVPTGAIAALDAVKGAAVATVSRVTLTTRKPPQALAGAPFVVRNQINLEGFREPTVIFTGSAAEAVLAFPANVNVAAALSLAGIGPQRTQVRVIADPTCDKNIHEIEMEGSFGRMLVRMENVPSPNNPKTSYMASLSAIALLRRLTAPLVIGT
;
A
#
# COMPACT_ATOMS: atom_id res chain seq x y z
N MET A 1 -8.96 23.34 5.32
CA MET A 1 -8.01 22.66 4.40
C MET A 1 -7.44 21.44 5.09
N LEU A 2 -7.26 20.31 4.40
CA LEU A 2 -6.68 19.09 4.94
C LEU A 2 -5.19 19.31 5.23
N ARG A 3 -4.75 19.07 6.48
CA ARG A 3 -3.34 19.20 6.90
C ARG A 3 -2.70 17.81 6.88
N VAL A 4 -1.79 17.58 5.93
CA VAL A 4 -1.15 16.29 5.68
C VAL A 4 0.29 16.30 6.18
N GLY A 5 0.65 15.32 7.00
CA GLY A 5 2.03 15.01 7.36
C GLY A 5 2.46 13.69 6.72
N VAL A 6 3.66 13.63 6.14
CA VAL A 6 4.17 12.43 5.46
C VAL A 6 5.35 11.83 6.22
N ILE A 7 5.23 10.56 6.61
CA ILE A 7 6.28 9.77 7.25
C ILE A 7 6.80 8.74 6.24
N GLY A 8 8.09 8.84 5.92
CA GLY A 8 8.76 8.11 4.85
C GLY A 8 8.95 8.98 3.60
N CYS A 9 10.19 9.41 3.36
CA CYS A 9 10.58 10.29 2.25
C CYS A 9 11.19 9.50 1.08
N GLY A 10 10.78 8.25 0.91
CA GLY A 10 11.12 7.41 -0.23
C GLY A 10 10.32 7.79 -1.49
N THR A 11 10.28 6.86 -2.47
CA THR A 11 9.60 7.09 -3.76
C THR A 11 8.13 7.50 -3.59
N ILE A 12 7.34 6.70 -2.87
CA ILE A 12 5.90 6.94 -2.72
C ILE A 12 5.64 8.21 -1.93
N GLY A 13 6.30 8.38 -0.77
CA GLY A 13 6.13 9.59 0.03
C GLY A 13 6.58 10.85 -0.72
N GLY A 14 7.68 10.78 -1.46
CA GLY A 14 8.16 11.88 -2.30
C GLY A 14 7.17 12.27 -3.41
N GLU A 15 6.58 11.29 -4.10
CA GLU A 15 5.57 11.53 -5.15
C GLU A 15 4.27 12.12 -4.57
N ILE A 16 3.85 11.69 -3.37
CA ILE A 16 2.72 12.29 -2.66
C ILE A 16 3.01 13.74 -2.27
N CYS A 17 4.17 14.01 -1.66
CA CYS A 17 4.58 15.38 -1.31
C CYS A 17 4.60 16.28 -2.53
N GLN A 18 5.15 15.80 -3.65
CA GLN A 18 5.20 16.56 -4.90
C GLN A 18 3.81 16.83 -5.48
N ALA A 19 2.88 15.89 -5.36
CA ALA A 19 1.50 16.08 -5.80
C ALA A 19 0.77 17.17 -4.99
N ILE A 20 1.02 17.24 -3.68
CA ILE A 20 0.48 18.31 -2.82
C ILE A 20 1.14 19.65 -3.17
N ASP A 21 2.46 19.70 -3.28
CA ASP A 21 3.24 20.90 -3.57
C ASP A 21 2.91 21.51 -4.93
N ASN A 22 2.59 20.67 -5.92
CA ASN A 22 2.17 21.09 -7.26
C ASN A 22 0.69 21.49 -7.35
N GLY A 23 -0.08 21.38 -6.25
CA GLY A 23 -1.51 21.75 -6.22
C GLY A 23 -2.42 20.69 -6.86
N LEU A 24 -1.93 19.50 -7.16
CA LEU A 24 -2.74 18.38 -7.66
C LEU A 24 -3.69 17.85 -6.58
N VAL A 25 -3.33 18.02 -5.31
CA VAL A 25 -4.14 17.71 -4.12
C VAL A 25 -4.35 18.99 -3.34
N GLU A 26 -5.61 19.35 -3.07
CA GLU A 26 -5.98 20.52 -2.25
C GLU A 26 -5.76 20.26 -0.77
N ALA A 27 -4.49 20.20 -0.37
CA ALA A 27 -4.07 19.96 1.00
C ALA A 27 -2.86 20.82 1.35
N ASP A 28 -2.63 20.99 2.65
CA ASP A 28 -1.44 21.64 3.18
C ASP A 28 -0.45 20.58 3.69
N LEU A 29 0.76 20.56 3.13
CA LEU A 29 1.85 19.69 3.56
C LEU A 29 2.52 20.32 4.81
N VAL A 30 2.06 19.92 5.99
CA VAL A 30 2.48 20.55 7.26
C VAL A 30 3.85 20.08 7.76
N GLY A 31 4.38 19.00 7.20
CA GLY A 31 5.72 18.52 7.51
C GLY A 31 5.99 17.15 6.91
N ILE A 32 7.28 16.80 6.90
CA ILE A 32 7.78 15.49 6.47
C ILE A 32 8.69 14.91 7.54
N HIS A 33 8.77 13.58 7.59
CA HIS A 33 9.65 12.85 8.50
C HIS A 33 10.25 11.62 7.81
N ASP A 34 11.53 11.38 8.04
CA ASP A 34 12.20 10.12 7.69
C ASP A 34 13.22 9.78 8.79
N VAL A 35 13.35 8.50 9.13
CA VAL A 35 14.38 8.05 10.09
C VAL A 35 15.78 8.34 9.57
N VAL A 36 15.96 8.35 8.25
CA VAL A 36 17.17 8.79 7.56
C VAL A 36 17.02 10.27 7.21
N VAL A 37 17.37 11.16 8.14
CA VAL A 37 17.21 12.61 8.02
C VAL A 37 17.65 13.18 6.65
N PRO A 38 18.79 12.76 6.04
CA PRO A 38 19.17 13.23 4.71
C PRO A 38 18.14 12.92 3.59
N ASN A 39 17.27 11.93 3.75
CA ASN A 39 16.19 11.69 2.77
C ASN A 39 15.12 12.77 2.87
N ALA A 40 14.74 13.15 4.10
CA ALA A 40 13.77 14.23 4.34
C ALA A 40 14.33 15.58 3.86
N ASP A 41 15.59 15.89 4.17
CA ASP A 41 16.23 17.14 3.74
C ASP A 41 16.28 17.27 2.22
N ARG A 42 16.70 16.20 1.52
CA ARG A 42 16.71 16.18 0.05
C ARG A 42 15.32 16.35 -0.54
N LEU A 43 14.30 15.74 0.06
CA LEU A 43 12.92 15.89 -0.40
C LEU A 43 12.46 17.33 -0.18
N ALA A 44 12.67 17.91 1.02
CA ALA A 44 12.27 19.27 1.34
C ALA A 44 12.84 20.29 0.34
N GLN A 45 14.12 20.15 -0.02
CA GLN A 45 14.81 21.04 -0.96
C GLN A 45 14.31 20.93 -2.41
N ARG A 46 13.66 19.83 -2.77
CA ARG A 46 13.09 19.59 -4.12
C ARG A 46 11.68 20.14 -4.28
N LEU A 47 11.01 20.48 -3.18
CA LEU A 47 9.65 21.02 -3.19
C LEU A 47 9.65 22.55 -3.24
N ARG A 48 8.67 23.13 -3.91
CA ARG A 48 8.54 24.60 -4.07
C ARG A 48 8.33 25.31 -2.73
N LYS A 49 7.48 24.70 -1.88
CA LYS A 49 7.22 25.16 -0.52
C LYS A 49 7.98 24.24 0.42
N THR A 50 9.25 24.52 0.66
CA THR A 50 10.10 23.71 1.54
C THR A 50 9.37 23.36 2.86
N PRO A 51 8.79 22.15 3.01
CA PRO A 51 8.10 21.78 4.24
C PRO A 51 9.09 21.60 5.38
N PRO A 52 8.69 21.82 6.63
CA PRO A 52 9.55 21.56 7.77
C PRO A 52 9.82 20.05 7.90
N VAL A 53 11.09 19.71 8.17
CA VAL A 53 11.49 18.35 8.58
C VAL A 53 11.26 18.26 10.08
N LEU A 54 10.33 17.40 10.49
CA LEU A 54 9.86 17.29 11.87
C LEU A 54 10.22 15.93 12.47
N SER A 55 10.28 15.85 13.79
CA SER A 55 10.22 14.56 14.46
C SER A 55 8.85 13.90 14.23
N GLN A 56 8.77 12.58 14.34
CA GLN A 56 7.50 11.86 14.18
C GLN A 56 6.40 12.42 15.09
N ALA A 57 6.71 12.71 16.36
CA ALA A 57 5.75 13.25 17.32
C ALA A 57 5.23 14.64 16.91
N GLN A 58 6.14 15.56 16.54
CA GLN A 58 5.77 16.90 16.08
C GLN A 58 4.92 16.86 14.80
N LEU A 59 5.25 15.94 13.87
CA LEU A 59 4.48 15.76 12.64
C LEU A 59 3.06 15.27 12.92
N ILE A 60 2.92 14.26 13.79
CA ILE A 60 1.61 13.74 14.20
C ILE A 60 0.77 14.84 14.86
N GLU A 61 1.37 15.65 15.73
CA GLU A 61 0.70 16.77 16.36
C GLU A 61 0.22 17.82 15.35
N ALA A 62 1.05 18.12 14.36
CA ALA A 62 0.75 19.13 13.34
C ALA A 62 -0.30 18.71 12.32
N ALA A 63 -0.45 17.41 12.04
CA ALA A 63 -1.30 16.89 10.96
C ALA A 63 -2.75 16.64 11.39
N ASN A 64 -3.69 16.64 10.42
CA ASN A 64 -5.01 16.02 10.56
C ASN A 64 -4.99 14.60 10.01
N LEU A 65 -4.22 14.38 8.93
CA LEU A 65 -4.00 13.11 8.28
C LEU A 65 -2.49 12.82 8.23
N VAL A 66 -2.08 11.69 8.78
CA VAL A 66 -0.73 11.16 8.64
C VAL A 66 -0.70 10.20 7.47
N VAL A 67 0.24 10.36 6.55
CA VAL A 67 0.53 9.40 5.48
C VAL A 67 1.74 8.58 5.89
N GLU A 68 1.54 7.28 6.08
CA GLU A 68 2.60 6.31 6.32
C GLU A 68 3.07 5.75 4.97
N ALA A 69 4.31 6.02 4.58
CA ALA A 69 4.94 5.55 3.35
C ALA A 69 6.34 4.95 3.62
N THR A 70 6.43 4.11 4.67
CA THR A 70 7.68 3.50 5.15
C THR A 70 7.78 2.01 4.78
N ALA A 71 8.37 1.19 5.61
CA ALA A 71 8.45 -0.25 5.43
C ALA A 71 7.43 -0.99 6.29
N THR A 72 6.98 -2.15 5.82
CA THR A 72 6.00 -3.02 6.50
C THR A 72 6.30 -3.26 7.98
N ALA A 73 7.58 -3.45 8.34
CA ALA A 73 7.99 -3.69 9.72
C ALA A 73 7.85 -2.45 10.64
N VAL A 74 7.89 -1.25 10.08
CA VAL A 74 7.86 0.02 10.84
C VAL A 74 6.42 0.54 10.97
N ALA A 75 5.59 0.29 9.98
CA ALA A 75 4.22 0.80 9.88
C ALA A 75 3.37 0.60 11.16
N PRO A 76 3.38 -0.55 11.86
CA PRO A 76 2.57 -0.73 13.08
C PRO A 76 2.83 0.32 14.16
N GLY A 77 4.09 0.72 14.36
CA GLY A 77 4.46 1.76 15.34
C GLY A 77 3.91 3.13 14.96
N ILE A 78 3.96 3.47 13.66
CA ILE A 78 3.43 4.74 13.14
C ILE A 78 1.90 4.76 13.22
N ILE A 79 1.24 3.65 12.89
CA ILE A 79 -0.23 3.51 12.95
C ILE A 79 -0.71 3.74 14.38
N ARG A 80 -0.10 3.08 15.37
CA ARG A 80 -0.44 3.27 16.79
C ARG A 80 -0.23 4.72 17.24
N ALA A 81 0.89 5.31 16.88
CA ALA A 81 1.22 6.68 17.27
C ALA A 81 0.24 7.69 16.65
N ALA A 82 -0.11 7.57 15.38
CA ALA A 82 -1.05 8.47 14.71
C ALA A 82 -2.47 8.35 15.30
N LEU A 83 -2.99 7.13 15.43
CA LEU A 83 -4.33 6.90 15.98
C LEU A 83 -4.39 7.27 17.48
N GLY A 84 -3.36 6.92 18.27
CA GLY A 84 -3.25 7.31 19.68
C GLY A 84 -3.17 8.83 19.87
N GLY A 85 -2.57 9.54 18.91
CA GLY A 85 -2.57 11.00 18.84
C GLY A 85 -3.88 11.61 18.28
N ALA A 86 -4.92 10.83 18.12
CA ALA A 86 -6.20 11.21 17.54
C ALA A 86 -6.08 11.83 16.12
N ARG A 87 -5.28 11.20 15.25
CA ARG A 87 -5.12 11.57 13.84
C ARG A 87 -5.65 10.48 12.93
N ASP A 88 -6.19 10.87 11.80
CA ASP A 88 -6.47 9.96 10.71
C ASP A 88 -5.16 9.48 10.11
N ILE A 89 -5.15 8.27 9.54
CA ILE A 89 -3.95 7.73 8.91
C ILE A 89 -4.25 7.11 7.55
N MET A 90 -3.39 7.39 6.56
CA MET A 90 -3.34 6.65 5.30
C MET A 90 -2.11 5.74 5.31
N VAL A 91 -2.33 4.45 5.08
CA VAL A 91 -1.31 3.40 5.19
C VAL A 91 -0.95 2.87 3.81
N MET A 92 0.32 3.05 3.41
CA MET A 92 0.86 2.44 2.19
C MET A 92 1.43 1.05 2.45
N SER A 93 1.96 0.81 3.65
CA SER A 93 2.52 -0.48 4.06
C SER A 93 1.43 -1.39 4.65
N VAL A 94 0.46 -1.77 3.80
CA VAL A 94 -0.76 -2.46 4.22
C VAL A 94 -0.49 -3.82 4.87
N GLY A 95 0.60 -4.49 4.50
CA GLY A 95 1.07 -5.70 5.19
C GLY A 95 1.39 -5.45 6.67
N GLY A 96 1.91 -4.27 7.00
CA GLY A 96 2.14 -3.85 8.39
C GLY A 96 0.84 -3.57 9.15
N LEU A 97 -0.17 -3.03 8.48
CA LEU A 97 -1.51 -2.86 9.07
C LEU A 97 -2.12 -4.20 9.47
N LEU A 98 -1.99 -5.25 8.65
CA LEU A 98 -2.50 -6.58 9.00
C LEU A 98 -1.88 -7.11 10.30
N ALA A 99 -0.62 -6.80 10.59
CA ALA A 99 0.06 -7.24 11.80
C ALA A 99 -0.48 -6.59 13.10
N CYS A 100 -1.22 -5.48 13.00
CA CYS A 100 -1.80 -4.77 14.14
C CYS A 100 -3.28 -4.40 13.90
N LEU A 101 -3.99 -5.12 13.04
CA LEU A 101 -5.30 -4.71 12.52
C LEU A 101 -6.34 -4.50 13.64
N ASP A 102 -6.52 -5.47 14.53
CA ASP A 102 -7.55 -5.41 15.57
C ASP A 102 -7.28 -4.25 16.56
N GLU A 103 -6.03 -4.07 16.93
CA GLU A 103 -5.59 -2.95 17.77
C GLU A 103 -5.80 -1.60 17.06
N ALA A 104 -5.42 -1.51 15.77
CA ALA A 104 -5.59 -0.30 14.99
C ALA A 104 -7.07 0.08 14.81
N LEU A 105 -7.94 -0.91 14.57
CA LEU A 105 -9.38 -0.69 14.49
C LEU A 105 -9.97 -0.22 15.83
N THR A 106 -9.55 -0.83 16.94
CA THR A 106 -9.97 -0.42 18.29
C THR A 106 -9.56 1.01 18.58
N LEU A 107 -8.30 1.38 18.30
CA LEU A 107 -7.81 2.75 18.48
C LEU A 107 -8.58 3.73 17.59
N ALA A 108 -8.80 3.39 16.32
CA ALA A 108 -9.52 4.24 15.39
C ALA A 108 -10.98 4.49 15.86
N GLN A 109 -11.68 3.45 16.33
CA GLN A 109 -13.02 3.56 16.89
C GLN A 109 -13.07 4.42 18.14
N ASN A 110 -12.18 4.16 19.11
CA ASN A 110 -12.13 4.89 20.38
C ASN A 110 -11.82 6.38 20.19
N GLN A 111 -11.01 6.72 19.20
CA GLN A 111 -10.62 8.09 18.89
C GLN A 111 -11.50 8.76 17.83
N ASN A 112 -12.50 8.05 17.30
CA ASN A 112 -13.31 8.50 16.16
C ASN A 112 -12.43 8.96 14.98
N ARG A 113 -11.47 8.11 14.59
CA ARG A 113 -10.53 8.33 13.49
C ARG A 113 -10.66 7.27 12.42
N ARG A 114 -10.07 7.55 11.26
CA ARG A 114 -10.15 6.67 10.10
C ARG A 114 -8.79 6.17 9.66
N ILE A 115 -8.77 4.93 9.21
CA ILE A 115 -7.63 4.31 8.53
C ILE A 115 -7.98 4.23 7.06
N TYR A 116 -7.19 4.91 6.23
CA TYR A 116 -7.34 4.91 4.78
C TYR A 116 -6.33 3.97 4.16
N VAL A 117 -6.80 3.07 3.31
CA VAL A 117 -5.96 2.15 2.54
C VAL A 117 -6.22 2.40 1.05
N PRO A 118 -5.26 2.96 0.31
CA PRO A 118 -5.41 3.13 -1.13
C PRO A 118 -5.35 1.77 -1.84
N THR A 119 -5.85 1.72 -3.08
CA THR A 119 -5.87 0.47 -3.87
C THR A 119 -4.46 -0.07 -4.16
N GLY A 120 -3.45 0.79 -4.10
CA GLY A 120 -2.09 0.40 -4.43
C GLY A 120 -1.94 0.07 -5.91
N ALA A 121 -1.24 -1.01 -6.21
CA ALA A 121 -0.94 -1.45 -7.58
C ALA A 121 -2.02 -2.39 -8.18
N ILE A 122 -3.20 -2.50 -7.55
CA ILE A 122 -4.34 -3.28 -8.08
C ILE A 122 -5.53 -2.36 -8.37
N ALA A 123 -6.55 -2.90 -9.04
CA ALA A 123 -7.78 -2.19 -9.36
C ALA A 123 -9.00 -2.88 -8.76
N ALA A 124 -10.16 -2.28 -8.94
CA ALA A 124 -11.48 -2.85 -8.64
C ALA A 124 -11.75 -3.17 -7.15
N LEU A 125 -11.04 -2.55 -6.19
CA LEU A 125 -11.37 -2.75 -4.77
C LEU A 125 -12.79 -2.29 -4.42
N ASP A 126 -13.35 -1.33 -5.17
CA ASP A 126 -14.75 -0.93 -5.01
C ASP A 126 -15.70 -2.06 -5.39
N ALA A 127 -15.43 -2.74 -6.51
CA ALA A 127 -16.21 -3.90 -6.92
C ALA A 127 -16.03 -5.07 -5.94
N VAL A 128 -14.82 -5.27 -5.41
CA VAL A 128 -14.55 -6.28 -4.37
C VAL A 128 -15.35 -5.99 -3.10
N LYS A 129 -15.38 -4.74 -2.62
CA LYS A 129 -16.19 -4.35 -1.45
C LYS A 129 -17.68 -4.56 -1.72
N GLY A 130 -18.18 -4.16 -2.89
CA GLY A 130 -19.56 -4.38 -3.28
C GLY A 130 -19.92 -5.87 -3.33
N ALA A 131 -19.08 -6.69 -3.96
CA ALA A 131 -19.27 -8.13 -4.03
C ALA A 131 -19.19 -8.83 -2.67
N ALA A 132 -18.37 -8.30 -1.74
CA ALA A 132 -18.22 -8.85 -0.39
C ALA A 132 -19.46 -8.66 0.50
N VAL A 133 -20.42 -7.83 0.11
CA VAL A 133 -21.75 -7.73 0.75
C VAL A 133 -22.58 -8.99 0.50
N ALA A 134 -22.30 -9.70 -0.61
CA ALA A 134 -22.93 -10.96 -0.95
C ALA A 134 -22.12 -12.16 -0.46
N THR A 135 -22.61 -13.37 -0.71
CA THR A 135 -21.83 -14.59 -0.40
C THR A 135 -20.71 -14.77 -1.42
N VAL A 136 -19.48 -14.70 -0.95
CA VAL A 136 -18.27 -14.92 -1.74
C VAL A 136 -17.73 -16.31 -1.48
N SER A 137 -17.56 -17.10 -2.53
CA SER A 137 -17.03 -18.46 -2.48
C SER A 137 -15.50 -18.49 -2.60
N ARG A 138 -14.93 -17.64 -3.43
CA ARG A 138 -13.48 -17.61 -3.70
C ARG A 138 -12.98 -16.21 -4.03
N VAL A 139 -11.80 -15.87 -3.50
CA VAL A 139 -10.99 -14.72 -3.93
C VAL A 139 -9.56 -15.21 -4.12
N THR A 140 -9.00 -14.98 -5.29
CA THR A 140 -7.61 -15.34 -5.62
C THR A 140 -6.89 -14.13 -6.20
N LEU A 141 -5.73 -13.82 -5.64
CA LEU A 141 -4.77 -12.88 -6.21
C LEU A 141 -3.61 -13.68 -6.82
N THR A 142 -3.39 -13.56 -8.11
CA THR A 142 -2.17 -14.03 -8.75
C THR A 142 -1.25 -12.85 -9.00
N THR A 143 -0.06 -12.86 -8.40
CA THR A 143 0.98 -11.86 -8.61
C THR A 143 2.10 -12.48 -9.45
N ARG A 144 2.40 -11.87 -10.59
CA ARG A 144 3.47 -12.28 -11.50
C ARG A 144 4.53 -11.19 -11.58
N LYS A 145 5.79 -11.59 -11.41
CA LYS A 145 6.93 -10.66 -11.37
C LYS A 145 8.16 -11.27 -12.04
N PRO A 146 9.06 -10.42 -12.55
CA PRO A 146 10.41 -10.87 -12.94
C PRO A 146 11.11 -11.53 -11.73
N PRO A 147 11.90 -12.60 -11.93
CA PRO A 147 12.60 -13.30 -10.84
C PRO A 147 13.44 -12.37 -9.95
N GLN A 148 14.12 -11.39 -10.54
CA GLN A 148 14.96 -10.43 -9.81
C GLN A 148 14.17 -9.57 -8.80
N ALA A 149 12.89 -9.30 -9.07
CA ALA A 149 12.02 -8.55 -8.18
C ALA A 149 11.59 -9.35 -6.94
N LEU A 150 11.79 -10.66 -6.95
CA LEU A 150 11.49 -11.60 -5.85
C LEU A 150 12.75 -12.01 -5.08
N ALA A 151 13.93 -11.67 -5.59
CA ALA A 151 15.20 -11.95 -4.92
C ALA A 151 15.25 -11.27 -3.55
N GLY A 152 15.72 -11.99 -2.53
CA GLY A 152 15.79 -11.50 -1.16
C GLY A 152 14.48 -11.59 -0.36
N ALA A 153 13.37 -12.03 -0.97
CA ALA A 153 12.16 -12.31 -0.20
C ALA A 153 12.42 -13.44 0.83
N PRO A 154 11.95 -13.30 2.09
CA PRO A 154 12.20 -14.30 3.13
C PRO A 154 11.84 -15.73 2.72
N PHE A 155 10.75 -15.89 1.99
CA PHE A 155 10.33 -17.20 1.48
C PHE A 155 11.34 -17.79 0.48
N VAL A 156 11.82 -16.97 -0.45
CA VAL A 156 12.80 -17.40 -1.46
C VAL A 156 14.11 -17.82 -0.81
N VAL A 157 14.60 -17.00 0.15
CA VAL A 157 15.85 -17.25 0.87
C VAL A 157 15.72 -18.53 1.72
N ARG A 158 14.66 -18.65 2.51
CA ARG A 158 14.44 -19.80 3.43
C ARG A 158 14.32 -21.12 2.68
N ASN A 159 13.65 -21.12 1.51
CA ASN A 159 13.44 -22.32 0.72
C ASN A 159 14.53 -22.52 -0.34
N GLN A 160 15.60 -21.71 -0.36
CA GLN A 160 16.73 -21.80 -1.28
C GLN A 160 16.30 -21.88 -2.76
N ILE A 161 15.27 -21.08 -3.14
CA ILE A 161 14.72 -21.10 -4.50
C ILE A 161 15.71 -20.43 -5.45
N ASN A 162 16.23 -21.20 -6.41
CA ASN A 162 17.10 -20.67 -7.47
C ASN A 162 16.26 -19.97 -8.54
N LEU A 163 16.12 -18.65 -8.40
CA LEU A 163 15.34 -17.83 -9.34
C LEU A 163 15.98 -17.70 -10.73
N GLU A 164 17.30 -17.86 -10.84
CA GLU A 164 18.02 -17.75 -12.12
C GLU A 164 17.84 -18.97 -13.01
N GLY A 165 17.41 -20.09 -12.41
CA GLY A 165 17.17 -21.36 -13.13
C GLY A 165 15.88 -21.38 -13.94
N PHE A 166 14.94 -20.47 -13.69
CA PHE A 166 13.65 -20.47 -14.39
C PHE A 166 13.77 -20.02 -15.85
N ARG A 167 13.12 -20.75 -16.75
CA ARG A 167 13.01 -20.45 -18.19
C ARG A 167 11.58 -20.16 -18.61
N GLU A 168 10.62 -20.48 -17.76
CA GLU A 168 9.18 -20.30 -17.97
C GLU A 168 8.51 -19.80 -16.69
N PRO A 169 7.30 -19.22 -16.78
CA PRO A 169 6.53 -18.79 -15.61
C PRO A 169 6.34 -19.92 -14.62
N THR A 170 6.85 -19.77 -13.41
CA THR A 170 6.84 -20.81 -12.37
C THR A 170 6.16 -20.30 -11.11
N VAL A 171 5.16 -21.04 -10.61
CA VAL A 171 4.52 -20.75 -9.32
C VAL A 171 5.50 -21.10 -8.21
N ILE A 172 5.94 -20.11 -7.44
CA ILE A 172 6.87 -20.29 -6.34
C ILE A 172 6.18 -20.29 -4.97
N PHE A 173 4.96 -19.78 -4.89
CA PHE A 173 4.18 -19.74 -3.65
C PHE A 173 2.69 -19.86 -3.95
N THR A 174 1.99 -20.60 -3.09
CA THR A 174 0.53 -20.60 -3.00
C THR A 174 0.16 -20.70 -1.52
N GLY A 175 -0.74 -19.83 -1.06
CA GLY A 175 -1.17 -19.77 0.33
C GLY A 175 -2.20 -18.66 0.54
N SER A 176 -2.56 -18.40 1.79
CA SER A 176 -3.42 -17.29 2.17
C SER A 176 -2.72 -15.94 2.05
N ALA A 177 -3.47 -14.84 2.03
CA ALA A 177 -2.89 -13.50 2.08
C ALA A 177 -2.12 -13.26 3.38
N ALA A 178 -2.55 -13.84 4.49
CA ALA A 178 -1.83 -13.77 5.76
C ALA A 178 -0.43 -14.41 5.66
N GLU A 179 -0.33 -15.60 5.07
CA GLU A 179 0.94 -16.28 4.83
C GLU A 179 1.82 -15.53 3.81
N ALA A 180 1.21 -15.01 2.75
CA ALA A 180 1.91 -14.25 1.72
C ALA A 180 2.59 -13.00 2.26
N VAL A 181 1.96 -12.26 3.19
CA VAL A 181 2.53 -11.07 3.83
C VAL A 181 3.80 -11.41 4.60
N LEU A 182 3.85 -12.56 5.27
CA LEU A 182 5.04 -13.04 5.98
C LEU A 182 6.13 -13.55 5.02
N ALA A 183 5.70 -14.19 3.93
CA ALA A 183 6.58 -14.77 2.92
C ALA A 183 7.29 -13.70 2.05
N PHE A 184 6.58 -12.62 1.70
CA PHE A 184 6.99 -11.60 0.75
C PHE A 184 6.66 -10.17 1.23
N PRO A 185 7.12 -9.70 2.40
CA PRO A 185 6.65 -8.45 3.03
C PRO A 185 6.80 -7.20 2.16
N ALA A 186 7.79 -7.17 1.26
CA ALA A 186 8.01 -6.05 0.34
C ALA A 186 7.16 -6.12 -0.95
N ASN A 187 6.45 -7.23 -1.19
CA ASN A 187 5.84 -7.52 -2.49
C ASN A 187 4.31 -7.72 -2.46
N VAL A 188 3.70 -7.74 -1.28
CA VAL A 188 2.32 -8.21 -1.13
C VAL A 188 1.37 -7.24 -0.41
N ASN A 189 1.70 -5.94 -0.37
CA ASN A 189 0.74 -4.93 0.11
C ASN A 189 -0.61 -5.01 -0.63
N VAL A 190 -0.58 -5.40 -1.91
CA VAL A 190 -1.78 -5.64 -2.73
C VAL A 190 -2.61 -6.81 -2.22
N ALA A 191 -1.99 -7.89 -1.72
CA ALA A 191 -2.71 -9.02 -1.13
C ALA A 191 -3.39 -8.61 0.19
N ALA A 192 -2.70 -7.84 1.00
CA ALA A 192 -3.24 -7.27 2.22
C ALA A 192 -4.44 -6.35 1.91
N ALA A 193 -4.30 -5.42 0.98
CA ALA A 193 -5.38 -4.51 0.59
C ALA A 193 -6.61 -5.25 0.03
N LEU A 194 -6.39 -6.24 -0.86
CA LEU A 194 -7.47 -7.08 -1.40
C LEU A 194 -8.19 -7.86 -0.30
N SER A 195 -7.44 -8.43 0.63
CA SER A 195 -8.01 -9.23 1.72
C SER A 195 -8.86 -8.40 2.67
N LEU A 196 -8.43 -7.17 2.97
CA LEU A 196 -9.18 -6.22 3.81
C LEU A 196 -10.45 -5.72 3.12
N ALA A 197 -10.42 -5.56 1.81
CA ALA A 197 -11.59 -5.15 1.02
C ALA A 197 -12.59 -6.31 0.79
N GLY A 198 -12.11 -7.55 0.84
CA GLY A 198 -12.86 -8.76 0.48
C GLY A 198 -13.26 -9.62 1.68
N ILE A 199 -12.74 -10.84 1.72
CA ILE A 199 -13.17 -11.91 2.64
C ILE A 199 -12.18 -12.23 3.76
N GLY A 200 -11.26 -11.33 3.99
CA GLY A 200 -10.24 -11.46 5.04
C GLY A 200 -8.97 -12.20 4.62
N PRO A 201 -7.88 -12.01 5.39
CA PRO A 201 -6.56 -12.47 4.99
C PRO A 201 -6.38 -14.00 5.02
N GLN A 202 -7.14 -14.74 5.82
CA GLN A 202 -7.08 -16.19 5.88
C GLN A 202 -7.79 -16.86 4.71
N ARG A 203 -8.83 -16.23 4.15
CA ARG A 203 -9.67 -16.80 3.09
C ARG A 203 -9.26 -16.32 1.69
N THR A 204 -8.54 -15.20 1.58
CA THR A 204 -8.02 -14.70 0.31
C THR A 204 -6.80 -15.51 -0.09
N GLN A 205 -6.87 -16.21 -1.23
CA GLN A 205 -5.77 -17.00 -1.79
C GLN A 205 -4.79 -16.12 -2.55
N VAL A 206 -3.51 -16.42 -2.43
CA VAL A 206 -2.44 -15.70 -3.13
C VAL A 206 -1.54 -16.71 -3.84
N ARG A 207 -1.24 -16.43 -5.11
CA ARG A 207 -0.26 -17.16 -5.92
C ARG A 207 0.83 -16.19 -6.36
N VAL A 208 2.09 -16.54 -6.13
CA VAL A 208 3.23 -15.75 -6.61
C VAL A 208 3.95 -16.54 -7.70
N ILE A 209 4.08 -15.91 -8.85
CA ILE A 209 4.71 -16.49 -10.06
C ILE A 209 5.99 -15.70 -10.35
N ALA A 210 7.12 -16.40 -10.36
CA ALA A 210 8.36 -15.91 -10.94
C ALA A 210 8.33 -16.13 -12.46
N ASP A 211 8.37 -15.06 -13.24
CA ASP A 211 8.23 -15.13 -14.70
C ASP A 211 9.41 -14.44 -15.38
N PRO A 212 10.35 -15.19 -15.96
CA PRO A 212 11.50 -14.64 -16.64
C PRO A 212 11.15 -13.92 -17.96
N THR A 213 9.94 -14.13 -18.49
CA THR A 213 9.47 -13.48 -19.75
C THR A 213 8.75 -12.16 -19.49
N CYS A 214 8.56 -11.79 -18.22
CA CYS A 214 7.80 -10.62 -17.78
C CYS A 214 8.74 -9.48 -17.39
N ASP A 215 8.50 -8.28 -17.89
CA ASP A 215 9.20 -7.04 -17.55
C ASP A 215 8.40 -6.12 -16.63
N LYS A 216 7.18 -6.54 -16.23
CA LYS A 216 6.21 -5.78 -15.46
C LYS A 216 5.79 -6.51 -14.20
N ASN A 217 5.21 -5.78 -13.26
CA ASN A 217 4.45 -6.36 -12.17
C ASN A 217 3.00 -6.56 -12.62
N ILE A 218 2.57 -7.81 -12.74
CA ILE A 218 1.20 -8.16 -13.17
C ILE A 218 0.44 -8.70 -11.96
N HIS A 219 -0.76 -8.19 -11.75
CA HIS A 219 -1.67 -8.65 -10.71
C HIS A 219 -3.00 -9.04 -11.35
N GLU A 220 -3.48 -10.25 -11.06
CA GLU A 220 -4.77 -10.75 -11.49
C GLU A 220 -5.61 -11.08 -10.26
N ILE A 221 -6.80 -10.49 -10.19
CA ILE A 221 -7.80 -10.75 -9.14
C ILE A 221 -8.91 -11.56 -9.78
N GLU A 222 -9.17 -12.73 -9.24
CA GLU A 222 -10.33 -13.54 -9.59
C GLU A 222 -11.22 -13.67 -8.34
N MET A 223 -12.51 -13.35 -8.48
CA MET A 223 -13.48 -13.41 -7.40
C MET A 223 -14.78 -14.05 -7.92
N GLU A 224 -15.32 -14.99 -7.15
CA GLU A 224 -16.54 -15.72 -7.46
C GLU A 224 -17.46 -15.75 -6.24
N GLY A 225 -18.76 -15.74 -6.51
CA GLY A 225 -19.77 -15.80 -5.47
C GLY A 225 -21.18 -15.70 -6.04
N SER A 226 -22.19 -15.48 -5.19
CA SER A 226 -23.58 -15.32 -5.61
C SER A 226 -23.82 -14.09 -6.48
N PHE A 227 -22.89 -13.11 -6.48
CA PHE A 227 -22.90 -11.94 -7.37
C PHE A 227 -22.48 -12.27 -8.81
N GLY A 228 -21.87 -13.42 -9.05
CA GLY A 228 -21.29 -13.84 -10.32
C GLY A 228 -19.78 -14.05 -10.24
N ARG A 229 -19.06 -13.71 -11.34
CA ARG A 229 -17.60 -13.82 -11.44
C ARG A 229 -16.99 -12.51 -11.90
N MET A 230 -15.89 -12.13 -11.28
CA MET A 230 -15.07 -10.97 -11.65
C MET A 230 -13.64 -11.43 -11.94
N LEU A 231 -13.06 -10.93 -13.02
CA LEU A 231 -11.64 -11.06 -13.37
C LEU A 231 -11.09 -9.69 -13.67
N VAL A 232 -10.04 -9.30 -12.97
CA VAL A 232 -9.33 -8.02 -13.15
C VAL A 232 -7.86 -8.29 -13.34
N ARG A 233 -7.26 -7.73 -14.38
CA ARG A 233 -5.83 -7.82 -14.65
C ARG A 233 -5.23 -6.43 -14.71
N MET A 234 -4.15 -6.21 -13.96
CA MET A 234 -3.34 -4.98 -13.95
C MET A 234 -1.91 -5.30 -14.35
N GLU A 235 -1.40 -4.60 -15.35
CA GLU A 235 -0.01 -4.64 -15.78
C GLU A 235 0.66 -3.31 -15.41
N ASN A 236 1.43 -3.32 -14.34
CA ASN A 236 2.00 -2.10 -13.79
C ASN A 236 3.37 -1.81 -14.38
N VAL A 237 3.55 -0.57 -14.82
CA VAL A 237 4.88 -0.05 -15.11
C VAL A 237 5.60 0.36 -13.83
N PRO A 238 6.92 0.26 -13.77
CA PRO A 238 7.71 0.80 -12.67
C PRO A 238 7.51 2.30 -12.51
N SER A 239 7.66 2.82 -11.28
CA SER A 239 7.74 4.26 -11.05
C SER A 239 8.98 4.83 -11.78
N PRO A 240 8.85 6.01 -12.42
CA PRO A 240 9.98 6.69 -13.02
C PRO A 240 11.16 6.94 -12.06
N ASN A 241 10.85 7.04 -10.75
CA ASN A 241 11.82 7.33 -9.70
C ASN A 241 12.38 6.08 -9.03
N ASN A 242 11.75 4.90 -9.20
CA ASN A 242 12.22 3.64 -8.61
C ASN A 242 11.62 2.42 -9.34
N PRO A 243 12.45 1.64 -10.05
CA PRO A 243 11.98 0.48 -10.81
C PRO A 243 11.42 -0.67 -9.95
N LYS A 244 11.67 -0.67 -8.65
CA LYS A 244 11.14 -1.69 -7.72
C LYS A 244 9.70 -1.41 -7.27
N THR A 245 9.20 -0.17 -7.49
CA THR A 245 7.87 0.28 -7.05
C THR A 245 6.95 0.43 -8.27
N SER A 246 5.75 -0.15 -8.21
CA SER A 246 4.71 0.10 -9.23
C SER A 246 4.24 1.55 -9.14
N TYR A 247 4.25 2.26 -10.26
CA TYR A 247 3.84 3.68 -10.31
C TYR A 247 2.39 3.87 -9.85
N MET A 248 1.51 2.92 -10.17
CA MET A 248 0.11 2.94 -9.75
C MET A 248 -0.08 3.03 -8.23
N ALA A 249 0.88 2.54 -7.44
CA ALA A 249 0.78 2.62 -5.98
C ALA A 249 0.78 4.07 -5.48
N SER A 250 1.66 4.92 -5.99
CA SER A 250 1.67 6.35 -5.67
C SER A 250 0.45 7.07 -6.24
N LEU A 251 0.08 6.76 -7.48
CA LEU A 251 -1.09 7.38 -8.13
C LEU A 251 -2.38 7.10 -7.37
N SER A 252 -2.54 5.88 -6.84
CA SER A 252 -3.72 5.51 -6.05
C SER A 252 -3.79 6.28 -4.72
N ALA A 253 -2.65 6.52 -4.07
CA ALA A 253 -2.57 7.32 -2.86
C ALA A 253 -2.93 8.79 -3.13
N ILE A 254 -2.39 9.37 -4.21
CA ILE A 254 -2.70 10.73 -4.65
C ILE A 254 -4.20 10.85 -4.98
N ALA A 255 -4.77 9.87 -5.68
CA ALA A 255 -6.19 9.83 -5.99
C ALA A 255 -7.07 9.77 -4.73
N LEU A 256 -6.67 8.97 -3.73
CA LEU A 256 -7.37 8.92 -2.45
C LEU A 256 -7.30 10.28 -1.71
N LEU A 257 -6.14 10.94 -1.68
CA LEU A 257 -6.04 12.29 -1.09
C LEU A 257 -6.94 13.30 -1.80
N ARG A 258 -6.98 13.28 -3.13
CA ARG A 258 -7.90 14.12 -3.93
C ARG A 258 -9.36 13.84 -3.58
N ARG A 259 -9.73 12.55 -3.44
CA ARG A 259 -11.08 12.17 -3.05
C ARG A 259 -11.50 12.73 -1.69
N LEU A 260 -10.56 12.82 -0.72
CA LEU A 260 -10.84 13.34 0.62
C LEU A 260 -11.14 14.87 0.63
N THR A 261 -10.73 15.59 -0.39
CA THR A 261 -10.93 17.05 -0.53
C THR A 261 -11.93 17.41 -1.63
N ALA A 262 -12.30 16.48 -2.49
CA ALA A 262 -13.20 16.72 -3.61
C ALA A 262 -14.68 16.74 -3.18
N PRO A 263 -15.51 17.61 -3.79
CA PRO A 263 -16.97 17.65 -3.55
C PRO A 263 -17.70 16.46 -4.20
N LEU A 264 -17.13 15.86 -5.25
CA LEU A 264 -17.67 14.69 -5.93
C LEU A 264 -16.88 13.44 -5.50
N VAL A 265 -17.60 12.48 -4.92
CA VAL A 265 -17.04 11.17 -4.52
C VAL A 265 -17.58 10.10 -5.47
N ILE A 266 -16.67 9.38 -6.15
CA ILE A 266 -17.00 8.28 -7.05
C ILE A 266 -16.42 6.99 -6.44
N GLY A 267 -17.21 5.95 -6.51
CA GLY A 267 -16.89 4.65 -5.90
C GLY A 267 -17.21 4.59 -4.40
N THR A 268 -17.04 3.40 -3.82
CA THR A 268 -17.38 3.09 -2.42
C THR A 268 -16.27 3.40 -1.45
#